data_19bf55c9aaef62e8775e300f17c5a435
#
_entry.id   19bf55c9aaef62e8775e300f17c5a435
#
_cell.length_a   1.000
_cell.length_b   1.000
_cell.length_c   1.000
_cell.angle_alpha   90.00
_cell.angle_beta   90.00
_cell.angle_gamma   90.00
#
_symmetry.space_group_name_H-M   'P 1'
#
loop_
_entity.id
_entity.type
_entity.pdbx_description
1 polymer ?
#
loop_
_entity_poly.entity_id
_entity_poly.type
_entity_poly.pdbx_seq_one_letter_code
_entity_poly.pdbx_strand_id
1 'polypeptide(L)'
;MIGKGRSIIYTSYKEITAENVIEVVVDAMNLYRENSNDCQFLLDYASGEQPLVRKEPKRTMTWIDCQAVDNVALEICDFWRGFGWGNPISLVLRGDAKDADEKSKGIAELNYCYSATGSERALQLMADFIVKCGICYTLIDINKEYEEGDSYFTRDIVDPRWAFVVRSTAYSDRRVVLGVTLNMDKEKNYWISAFTKDSRFDIYGKNIDKDEKTTAKGDDYFKNFYVWEPMIGFGEKNLLGRIPLIEWHWDPKRTSVFENQISALDNINLLVSDISNGIEQNIQAIWWSNNVEFEKTVITDENGKEVEVTVKPKNGDWVQTKTAREGVNPSIQPLVMDYNLEGMNKSYTEQRSLVLQKCHVPQRSETSGGSSGVAMDTAAGWADAESVASSREEIVKGCQLDEIKVVLRAIKESPDLIESPMLKLFPNDIQPAIRRPKNFDLVSKTNAITTLLAHGFSLEDAVANIPLFADATQVIQRSGEGVAKFQETIFNNENSKTESAGQDMSDQTSNSPILQL
;
A
#
# COMPACT_ATOMS: atom_id res chain seq x y z
N MET A 1 -6.85 1.25 18.01
CA MET A 1 -6.02 0.18 18.63
C MET A 1 -4.96 -0.25 17.61
N ILE A 2 -3.70 -0.17 17.98
CA ILE A 2 -2.58 -0.39 17.06
C ILE A 2 -2.46 -1.88 16.71
N GLY A 3 -2.35 -2.22 15.42
CA GLY A 3 -2.07 -3.58 14.95
C GLY A 3 -3.22 -4.59 15.01
N LYS A 4 -4.45 -4.12 15.24
CA LYS A 4 -5.63 -5.00 15.33
C LYS A 4 -6.14 -5.43 13.93
N GLY A 5 -5.91 -4.60 12.92
CA GLY A 5 -6.51 -4.77 11.59
C GLY A 5 -8.02 -4.49 11.60
N ARG A 6 -8.67 -4.72 10.45
CA ARG A 6 -10.12 -4.47 10.31
C ARG A 6 -10.93 -5.68 10.71
N SER A 7 -11.89 -5.48 11.57
CA SER A 7 -12.79 -6.53 12.07
C SER A 7 -13.76 -6.99 10.98
N ILE A 8 -13.97 -8.31 10.89
CA ILE A 8 -14.97 -8.89 9.99
C ILE A 8 -16.34 -8.76 10.65
N ILE A 9 -17.31 -8.30 9.89
CA ILE A 9 -18.69 -8.13 10.35
C ILE A 9 -19.46 -9.41 10.06
N TYR A 10 -20.11 -9.94 11.06
CA TYR A 10 -20.92 -11.16 10.96
C TYR A 10 -22.38 -10.90 11.33
N THR A 11 -23.27 -11.68 10.71
CA THR A 11 -24.68 -11.75 11.09
C THR A 11 -25.09 -13.18 11.34
N SER A 12 -26.04 -13.37 12.27
CA SER A 12 -26.64 -14.68 12.55
C SER A 12 -27.75 -15.05 11.54
N TYR A 13 -28.23 -14.08 10.78
CA TYR A 13 -29.22 -14.32 9.76
C TYR A 13 -28.62 -15.08 8.58
N LYS A 14 -29.28 -16.18 8.18
CA LYS A 14 -28.86 -17.01 7.04
C LYS A 14 -29.33 -16.40 5.70
N GLU A 15 -30.52 -15.79 5.72
CA GLU A 15 -31.15 -15.15 4.59
C GLU A 15 -31.55 -13.72 4.97
N ILE A 16 -31.27 -12.79 4.08
CA ILE A 16 -31.60 -11.40 4.26
C ILE A 16 -32.75 -11.07 3.30
N THR A 17 -33.87 -10.67 3.89
CA THR A 17 -35.12 -10.36 3.22
C THR A 17 -35.51 -8.89 3.44
N ALA A 18 -36.56 -8.42 2.76
CA ALA A 18 -37.08 -7.07 2.95
C ALA A 18 -37.54 -6.78 4.39
N GLU A 19 -37.85 -7.84 5.17
CA GLU A 19 -38.32 -7.69 6.56
C GLU A 19 -37.19 -7.46 7.55
N ASN A 20 -36.02 -8.05 7.32
CA ASN A 20 -34.90 -8.01 8.29
C ASN A 20 -33.70 -7.18 7.83
N VAL A 21 -33.63 -6.75 6.56
CA VAL A 21 -32.48 -6.06 5.99
C VAL A 21 -32.12 -4.78 6.75
N ILE A 22 -33.10 -3.99 7.15
CA ILE A 22 -32.87 -2.73 7.88
C ILE A 22 -32.19 -3.01 9.22
N GLU A 23 -32.70 -3.98 9.97
CA GLU A 23 -32.13 -4.38 11.26
C GLU A 23 -30.70 -4.87 11.09
N VAL A 24 -30.44 -5.75 10.13
CA VAL A 24 -29.10 -6.30 9.84
C VAL A 24 -28.14 -5.19 9.42
N VAL A 25 -28.56 -4.24 8.59
CA VAL A 25 -27.73 -3.11 8.15
C VAL A 25 -27.37 -2.22 9.34
N VAL A 26 -28.33 -1.88 10.18
CA VAL A 26 -28.12 -0.99 11.35
C VAL A 26 -27.18 -1.64 12.36
N ASP A 27 -27.35 -2.93 12.66
CA ASP A 27 -26.46 -3.67 13.54
C ASP A 27 -25.04 -3.76 12.96
N ALA A 28 -24.93 -4.02 11.66
CA ALA A 28 -23.66 -4.06 10.95
C ALA A 28 -22.95 -2.70 10.94
N MET A 29 -23.69 -1.60 10.79
CA MET A 29 -23.15 -0.23 10.83
C MET A 29 -22.55 0.11 12.19
N ASN A 30 -23.16 -0.32 13.29
CA ASN A 30 -22.61 -0.11 14.62
C ASN A 30 -21.22 -0.79 14.78
N LEU A 31 -21.09 -2.02 14.29
CA LEU A 31 -19.80 -2.75 14.29
C LEU A 31 -18.79 -2.13 13.32
N TYR A 32 -19.27 -1.69 12.15
CA TYR A 32 -18.43 -1.10 11.11
C TYR A 32 -17.86 0.27 11.50
N ARG A 33 -18.53 1.02 12.35
CA ARG A 33 -18.09 2.34 12.82
C ARG A 33 -16.66 2.33 13.35
N GLU A 34 -16.26 1.28 14.07
CA GLU A 34 -14.88 1.13 14.54
C GLU A 34 -13.89 1.02 13.37
N ASN A 35 -14.21 0.18 12.36
CA ASN A 35 -13.37 0.02 11.18
C ASN A 35 -13.25 1.34 10.39
N SER A 36 -14.35 2.08 10.23
CA SER A 36 -14.37 3.37 9.54
C SER A 36 -13.50 4.42 10.25
N ASN A 37 -13.58 4.49 11.59
CA ASN A 37 -12.75 5.37 12.39
C ASN A 37 -11.26 4.99 12.31
N ASP A 38 -10.96 3.69 12.34
CA ASP A 38 -9.59 3.20 12.19
C ASP A 38 -9.04 3.53 10.79
N CYS A 39 -9.85 3.38 9.73
CA CYS A 39 -9.46 3.78 8.37
C CYS A 39 -9.21 5.29 8.28
N GLN A 40 -10.07 6.13 8.87
CA GLN A 40 -9.86 7.58 8.92
C GLN A 40 -8.54 7.92 9.62
N PHE A 41 -8.31 7.36 10.81
CA PHE A 41 -7.07 7.57 11.54
C PHE A 41 -5.82 7.19 10.73
N LEU A 42 -5.85 6.05 10.02
CA LEU A 42 -4.71 5.60 9.22
C LEU A 42 -4.48 6.47 7.98
N LEU A 43 -5.54 6.98 7.35
CA LEU A 43 -5.44 7.93 6.24
C LEU A 43 -4.83 9.24 6.69
N ASP A 44 -5.30 9.79 7.82
CA ASP A 44 -4.79 11.03 8.42
C ASP A 44 -3.32 10.84 8.83
N TYR A 45 -2.99 9.70 9.45
CA TYR A 45 -1.63 9.37 9.86
C TYR A 45 -0.66 9.29 8.66
N ALA A 46 -1.07 8.63 7.57
CA ALA A 46 -0.27 8.53 6.34
C ALA A 46 -0.14 9.89 5.63
N SER A 47 -1.12 10.80 5.77
CA SER A 47 -1.04 12.15 5.20
C SER A 47 -0.16 13.11 6.00
N GLY A 48 0.32 12.68 7.18
CA GLY A 48 1.19 13.47 8.05
C GLY A 48 0.48 14.10 9.25
N GLU A 49 -0.82 13.91 9.40
CA GLU A 49 -1.57 14.32 10.59
C GLU A 49 -1.35 13.32 11.73
N GLN A 50 -0.10 13.25 12.19
CA GLN A 50 0.31 12.28 13.20
C GLN A 50 0.20 12.89 14.60
N PRO A 51 -0.46 12.21 15.54
CA PRO A 51 -0.58 12.72 16.90
C PRO A 51 0.78 12.66 17.58
N LEU A 52 1.37 13.81 17.84
CA LEU A 52 2.55 13.89 18.70
C LEU A 52 2.10 13.67 20.15
N VAL A 53 2.21 12.42 20.62
CA VAL A 53 1.90 12.07 22.00
C VAL A 53 2.98 12.64 22.91
N ARG A 54 2.87 13.92 23.25
CA ARG A 54 3.72 14.53 24.24
C ARG A 54 3.09 14.36 25.63
N LYS A 55 3.86 13.77 26.53
CA LYS A 55 3.67 14.03 27.95
C LYS A 55 3.95 15.52 28.16
N GLU A 56 3.12 16.21 28.96
CA GLU A 56 3.24 17.65 29.22
C GLU A 56 4.71 18.09 29.30
N PRO A 57 5.11 19.09 28.53
CA PRO A 57 6.51 19.48 28.48
C PRO A 57 6.91 20.08 29.82
N LYS A 58 7.72 19.38 30.57
CA LYS A 58 8.47 19.95 31.71
C LYS A 58 9.60 20.82 31.18
N ARG A 59 9.27 21.85 30.38
CA ARG A 59 10.27 22.70 29.74
C ARG A 59 10.37 24.01 30.50
N THR A 60 11.59 24.40 30.76
CA THR A 60 11.90 25.69 31.41
C THR A 60 11.56 26.87 30.50
N MET A 61 11.58 26.63 29.16
CA MET A 61 11.30 27.64 28.14
C MET A 61 10.08 27.19 27.32
N THR A 62 8.93 27.82 27.57
CA THR A 62 7.64 27.44 26.96
C THR A 62 7.51 27.80 25.47
N TRP A 63 8.39 28.69 24.95
CA TRP A 63 8.39 29.11 23.55
C TRP A 63 9.20 28.20 22.62
N ILE A 64 10.00 27.26 23.16
CA ILE A 64 10.71 26.25 22.39
C ILE A 64 9.83 25.00 22.36
N ASP A 65 9.02 24.85 21.31
CA ASP A 65 8.15 23.73 21.09
C ASP A 65 8.04 23.38 19.61
N CYS A 66 9.16 22.97 19.01
CA CYS A 66 9.17 22.44 17.66
C CYS A 66 8.45 21.10 17.64
N GLN A 67 7.44 20.98 16.79
CA GLN A 67 6.70 19.75 16.54
C GLN A 67 6.97 19.34 15.10
N ALA A 68 7.99 18.50 14.90
CA ALA A 68 8.37 17.99 13.59
C ALA A 68 7.82 16.57 13.38
N VAL A 69 7.28 16.32 12.22
CA VAL A 69 6.82 15.00 11.77
C VAL A 69 7.71 14.54 10.63
N ASP A 70 8.39 13.41 10.82
CA ASP A 70 9.05 12.66 9.75
C ASP A 70 8.06 11.59 9.25
N ASN A 71 7.40 11.88 8.13
CA ASN A 71 6.34 11.01 7.63
C ASN A 71 6.86 9.73 6.96
N VAL A 72 7.55 8.89 7.74
CA VAL A 72 8.04 7.58 7.31
C VAL A 72 6.89 6.63 6.91
N ALA A 73 5.69 6.85 7.49
CA ALA A 73 4.52 6.06 7.13
C ALA A 73 4.15 6.22 5.64
N LEU A 74 4.22 7.44 5.10
CA LEU A 74 3.98 7.70 3.68
C LEU A 74 5.04 7.01 2.80
N GLU A 75 6.30 7.05 3.19
CA GLU A 75 7.39 6.38 2.47
C GLU A 75 7.16 4.88 2.36
N ILE A 76 6.71 4.24 3.45
CA ILE A 76 6.34 2.82 3.47
C ILE A 76 5.15 2.56 2.53
N CYS A 77 4.13 3.41 2.56
CA CYS A 77 2.97 3.30 1.67
C CYS A 77 3.35 3.44 0.20
N ASP A 78 4.17 4.44 -0.14
CA ASP A 78 4.62 4.68 -1.51
C ASP A 78 5.46 3.53 -2.06
N PHE A 79 6.34 2.96 -1.22
CA PHE A 79 7.08 1.77 -1.60
C PHE A 79 6.14 0.61 -1.94
N TRP A 80 5.22 0.26 -1.04
CA TRP A 80 4.33 -0.88 -1.26
C TRP A 80 3.31 -0.66 -2.38
N ARG A 81 2.85 0.58 -2.57
CA ARG A 81 2.01 0.95 -3.71
C ARG A 81 2.76 0.75 -5.03
N GLY A 82 4.00 1.24 -5.13
CA GLY A 82 4.82 1.10 -6.34
C GLY A 82 5.28 -0.33 -6.59
N PHE A 83 5.75 -1.03 -5.57
CA PHE A 83 6.29 -2.39 -5.70
C PHE A 83 5.19 -3.45 -5.86
N GLY A 84 4.13 -3.38 -5.05
CA GLY A 84 3.05 -4.37 -5.05
C GLY A 84 2.02 -4.18 -6.16
N TRP A 85 1.77 -2.92 -6.56
CA TRP A 85 0.64 -2.54 -7.42
C TRP A 85 1.04 -1.66 -8.61
N GLY A 86 2.33 -1.56 -8.90
CA GLY A 86 2.85 -0.69 -9.96
C GLY A 86 2.45 -1.09 -11.38
N ASN A 87 2.08 -2.34 -11.59
CA ASN A 87 1.62 -2.86 -12.88
C ASN A 87 0.15 -3.33 -12.79
N PRO A 88 -0.64 -3.18 -13.86
CA PRO A 88 -2.00 -3.69 -13.90
C PRO A 88 -2.04 -5.22 -13.78
N ILE A 89 -3.11 -5.73 -13.15
CA ILE A 89 -3.39 -7.15 -13.06
C ILE A 89 -3.84 -7.62 -14.44
N SER A 90 -3.09 -8.53 -15.06
CA SER A 90 -3.44 -9.14 -16.33
C SER A 90 -4.18 -10.45 -16.13
N LEU A 91 -5.19 -10.72 -16.94
CA LEU A 91 -5.89 -12.00 -16.93
C LEU A 91 -5.32 -12.88 -18.01
N VAL A 92 -4.97 -14.12 -17.67
CA VAL A 92 -4.40 -15.11 -18.59
C VAL A 92 -5.20 -16.41 -18.54
N LEU A 93 -5.11 -17.22 -19.59
CA LEU A 93 -5.77 -18.52 -19.64
C LEU A 93 -5.06 -19.50 -18.67
N ARG A 94 -5.83 -20.26 -17.90
CA ARG A 94 -5.30 -21.27 -17.00
C ARG A 94 -5.11 -22.60 -17.72
N GLY A 95 -3.86 -23.03 -17.91
CA GLY A 95 -3.48 -24.36 -18.37
C GLY A 95 -4.03 -24.74 -19.76
N ASP A 96 -4.09 -26.04 -20.02
CA ASP A 96 -4.60 -26.63 -21.27
C ASP A 96 -6.13 -26.67 -21.27
N ALA A 97 -6.76 -25.53 -21.49
CA ALA A 97 -8.21 -25.48 -21.61
C ALA A 97 -8.66 -26.08 -22.95
N LYS A 98 -9.73 -26.89 -22.92
CA LYS A 98 -10.43 -27.25 -24.15
C LYS A 98 -10.89 -25.96 -24.83
N ASP A 99 -10.74 -25.86 -26.14
CA ASP A 99 -11.08 -24.65 -26.91
C ASP A 99 -10.17 -23.44 -26.60
N ALA A 100 -8.87 -23.67 -26.39
CA ALA A 100 -7.89 -22.67 -25.96
C ALA A 100 -7.89 -21.41 -26.82
N ASP A 101 -8.00 -21.52 -28.14
CA ASP A 101 -7.96 -20.39 -29.08
C ASP A 101 -9.15 -19.45 -28.91
N GLU A 102 -10.36 -20.00 -28.73
CA GLU A 102 -11.57 -19.20 -28.53
C GLU A 102 -11.61 -18.54 -27.15
N LYS A 103 -11.22 -19.28 -26.12
CA LYS A 103 -11.11 -18.76 -24.74
C LYS A 103 -10.02 -17.71 -24.62
N SER A 104 -8.91 -17.86 -25.34
CA SER A 104 -7.83 -16.85 -25.38
C SER A 104 -8.32 -15.52 -25.97
N LYS A 105 -9.12 -15.58 -27.05
CA LYS A 105 -9.80 -14.37 -27.59
C LYS A 105 -10.73 -13.74 -26.59
N GLY A 106 -11.53 -14.56 -25.87
CA GLY A 106 -12.43 -14.06 -24.83
C GLY A 106 -11.69 -13.38 -23.67
N ILE A 107 -10.53 -13.90 -23.28
CA ILE A 107 -9.68 -13.27 -22.25
C ILE A 107 -9.08 -11.95 -22.76
N ALA A 108 -8.68 -11.88 -24.04
CA ALA A 108 -8.19 -10.65 -24.63
C ALA A 108 -9.28 -9.56 -24.65
N GLU A 109 -10.51 -9.90 -25.00
CA GLU A 109 -11.66 -8.99 -24.92
C GLU A 109 -11.97 -8.58 -23.48
N LEU A 110 -11.89 -9.51 -22.52
CA LEU A 110 -12.12 -9.21 -21.12
C LEU A 110 -11.05 -8.23 -20.57
N ASN A 111 -9.79 -8.43 -20.91
CA ASN A 111 -8.71 -7.48 -20.56
C ASN A 111 -8.97 -6.09 -21.20
N TYR A 112 -9.47 -6.06 -22.44
CA TYR A 112 -9.87 -4.81 -23.09
C TYR A 112 -10.99 -4.10 -22.33
N CYS A 113 -12.05 -4.83 -21.95
CA CYS A 113 -13.14 -4.28 -21.14
C CYS A 113 -12.63 -3.72 -19.80
N TYR A 114 -11.74 -4.42 -19.11
CA TYR A 114 -11.12 -3.90 -17.90
C TYR A 114 -10.33 -2.60 -18.17
N SER A 115 -9.56 -2.54 -19.24
CA SER A 115 -8.83 -1.31 -19.62
C SER A 115 -9.80 -0.16 -19.93
N ALA A 116 -10.91 -0.43 -20.64
CA ALA A 116 -11.94 0.54 -20.97
C ALA A 116 -12.63 1.14 -19.71
N THR A 117 -12.73 0.40 -18.60
CA THR A 117 -13.23 0.95 -17.32
C THR A 117 -12.23 1.91 -16.65
N GLY A 118 -11.06 2.17 -17.22
CA GLY A 118 -9.99 2.93 -16.56
C GLY A 118 -9.35 2.17 -15.39
N SER A 119 -9.30 0.83 -15.49
CA SER A 119 -8.83 -0.05 -14.42
C SER A 119 -7.42 0.26 -13.93
N GLU A 120 -6.55 0.80 -14.75
CA GLU A 120 -5.18 1.18 -14.39
C GLU A 120 -5.17 2.32 -13.35
N ARG A 121 -5.98 3.37 -13.58
CA ARG A 121 -6.17 4.47 -12.63
C ARG A 121 -6.87 3.99 -11.37
N ALA A 122 -7.92 3.19 -11.54
CA ALA A 122 -8.68 2.60 -10.44
C ALA A 122 -7.80 1.71 -9.55
N LEU A 123 -6.86 0.95 -10.15
CA LEU A 123 -5.90 0.13 -9.43
C LEU A 123 -5.01 0.95 -8.49
N GLN A 124 -4.53 2.12 -8.93
CA GLN A 124 -3.70 2.98 -8.08
C GLN A 124 -4.49 3.52 -6.87
N LEU A 125 -5.74 3.90 -7.07
CA LEU A 125 -6.62 4.33 -5.96
C LEU A 125 -6.92 3.17 -5.00
N MET A 126 -7.23 1.99 -5.54
CA MET A 126 -7.47 0.79 -4.76
C MET A 126 -6.21 0.40 -3.94
N ALA A 127 -5.04 0.45 -4.58
CA ALA A 127 -3.76 0.19 -3.93
C ALA A 127 -3.49 1.17 -2.78
N ASP A 128 -3.78 2.46 -2.97
CA ASP A 128 -3.62 3.48 -1.94
C ASP A 128 -4.47 3.16 -0.70
N PHE A 129 -5.75 2.78 -0.88
CA PHE A 129 -6.59 2.34 0.23
C PHE A 129 -6.10 1.04 0.87
N ILE A 130 -5.67 0.05 0.09
CA ILE A 130 -5.18 -1.22 0.63
C ILE A 130 -3.91 -1.03 1.47
N VAL A 131 -2.94 -0.25 1.01
CA VAL A 131 -1.70 -0.04 1.76
C VAL A 131 -1.92 0.82 3.01
N LYS A 132 -2.81 1.81 2.96
CA LYS A 132 -3.10 2.70 4.10
C LYS A 132 -4.11 2.11 5.09
N CYS A 133 -5.21 1.54 4.60
CA CYS A 133 -6.32 1.06 5.45
C CYS A 133 -6.33 -0.45 5.65
N GLY A 134 -5.60 -1.21 4.81
CA GLY A 134 -5.62 -2.68 4.82
C GLY A 134 -6.78 -3.30 4.03
N ILE A 135 -7.78 -2.50 3.63
CA ILE A 135 -8.96 -2.91 2.86
C ILE A 135 -9.35 -1.86 1.82
N CYS A 136 -10.04 -2.32 0.78
CA CYS A 136 -10.74 -1.50 -0.21
C CYS A 136 -11.96 -2.27 -0.74
N TYR A 137 -12.86 -1.60 -1.41
CA TYR A 137 -14.02 -2.23 -2.03
C TYR A 137 -14.14 -1.84 -3.49
N THR A 138 -14.59 -2.79 -4.32
CA THR A 138 -15.01 -2.51 -5.70
C THR A 138 -16.49 -2.82 -5.85
N LEU A 139 -17.21 -1.93 -6.51
CA LEU A 139 -18.62 -2.11 -6.88
C LEU A 139 -18.68 -2.35 -8.38
N ILE A 140 -19.31 -3.45 -8.78
CA ILE A 140 -19.49 -3.84 -10.18
C ILE A 140 -20.97 -3.74 -10.51
N ASP A 141 -21.30 -3.08 -11.62
CA ASP A 141 -22.66 -3.04 -12.15
C ASP A 141 -22.64 -3.22 -13.67
N ILE A 142 -23.82 -3.47 -14.26
CA ILE A 142 -24.00 -3.51 -15.70
C ILE A 142 -23.91 -2.08 -16.23
N ASN A 143 -23.12 -1.87 -17.29
CA ASN A 143 -23.08 -0.57 -17.94
C ASN A 143 -24.39 -0.35 -18.72
N LYS A 144 -25.21 0.59 -18.24
CA LYS A 144 -26.51 0.96 -18.86
C LYS A 144 -26.35 2.03 -19.94
N GLU A 145 -25.22 2.69 -20.00
CA GLU A 145 -24.89 3.77 -20.93
C GLU A 145 -23.76 3.30 -21.87
N TYR A 146 -23.86 2.05 -22.35
CA TYR A 146 -22.86 1.45 -23.21
C TYR A 146 -22.78 2.17 -24.56
N GLU A 147 -21.57 2.52 -24.98
CA GLU A 147 -21.23 2.98 -26.31
C GLU A 147 -20.22 2.01 -26.96
N GLU A 148 -20.14 2.00 -28.30
CA GLU A 148 -19.22 1.11 -29.00
C GLU A 148 -17.76 1.42 -28.62
N GLY A 149 -17.08 0.42 -28.07
CA GLY A 149 -15.71 0.54 -27.56
C GLY A 149 -15.61 0.69 -26.06
N ASP A 150 -16.73 0.81 -25.34
CA ASP A 150 -16.76 0.82 -23.88
C ASP A 150 -16.74 -0.58 -23.29
N SER A 151 -16.74 -0.63 -21.97
CA SER A 151 -16.92 -1.85 -21.19
C SER A 151 -18.39 -2.16 -20.99
N TYR A 152 -18.77 -3.44 -21.02
CA TYR A 152 -20.13 -3.93 -20.73
C TYR A 152 -20.50 -3.84 -19.23
N PHE A 153 -19.54 -3.53 -18.39
CA PHE A 153 -19.72 -3.36 -16.94
C PHE A 153 -19.02 -2.10 -16.45
N THR A 154 -19.50 -1.56 -15.35
CA THR A 154 -18.84 -0.49 -14.60
C THR A 154 -18.07 -1.09 -13.43
N ARG A 155 -16.97 -0.44 -13.04
CA ARG A 155 -16.11 -0.83 -11.94
C ARG A 155 -15.72 0.40 -11.13
N ASP A 156 -16.38 0.59 -10.00
CA ASP A 156 -16.16 1.73 -9.12
C ASP A 156 -15.35 1.33 -7.89
N ILE A 157 -14.35 2.14 -7.54
CA ILE A 157 -13.62 1.99 -6.30
C ILE A 157 -14.35 2.72 -5.19
N VAL A 158 -14.73 2.00 -4.16
CA VAL A 158 -15.45 2.55 -3.02
C VAL A 158 -14.50 2.71 -1.84
N ASP A 159 -14.49 3.91 -1.28
CA ASP A 159 -13.70 4.25 -0.09
C ASP A 159 -14.08 3.31 1.06
N PRO A 160 -13.09 2.70 1.74
CA PRO A 160 -13.34 1.76 2.84
C PRO A 160 -14.04 2.38 4.05
N ARG A 161 -14.20 3.70 4.11
CA ARG A 161 -15.01 4.38 5.14
C ARG A 161 -16.50 4.37 4.82
N TRP A 162 -16.88 4.04 3.58
CA TRP A 162 -18.23 4.15 3.08
C TRP A 162 -18.78 2.84 2.48
N ALA A 163 -18.10 1.72 2.72
CA ALA A 163 -18.58 0.42 2.27
C ALA A 163 -18.11 -0.69 3.20
N PHE A 164 -18.91 -1.73 3.33
CA PHE A 164 -18.55 -2.95 4.04
C PHE A 164 -19.35 -4.15 3.55
N VAL A 165 -18.83 -5.33 3.87
CA VAL A 165 -19.51 -6.61 3.62
C VAL A 165 -19.83 -7.31 4.93
N VAL A 166 -20.98 -7.98 4.97
CA VAL A 166 -21.43 -8.79 6.12
C VAL A 166 -21.36 -10.25 5.73
N ARG A 167 -20.79 -11.06 6.63
CA ARG A 167 -20.61 -12.50 6.43
C ARG A 167 -21.52 -13.31 7.36
N SER A 168 -21.88 -14.51 6.93
CA SER A 168 -22.63 -15.43 7.78
C SER A 168 -21.76 -15.94 8.94
N THR A 169 -22.35 -16.12 10.13
CA THR A 169 -21.69 -16.76 11.27
C THR A 169 -21.58 -18.28 11.13
N ALA A 170 -22.35 -18.90 10.23
CA ALA A 170 -22.31 -20.35 10.02
C ALA A 170 -20.92 -20.79 9.57
N TYR A 171 -20.26 -21.68 10.34
CA TYR A 171 -18.88 -22.09 10.07
C TYR A 171 -18.71 -22.75 8.70
N SER A 172 -19.73 -23.49 8.25
CA SER A 172 -19.78 -24.12 6.94
C SER A 172 -20.08 -23.15 5.79
N ASP A 173 -20.52 -21.93 6.09
CA ASP A 173 -21.02 -20.97 5.11
C ASP A 173 -20.64 -19.52 5.50
N ARG A 174 -19.34 -19.28 5.70
CA ARG A 174 -18.79 -17.93 6.00
C ARG A 174 -18.71 -17.04 4.78
N ARG A 175 -19.64 -17.21 3.85
CA ARG A 175 -19.74 -16.37 2.65
C ARG A 175 -20.25 -14.97 2.99
N VAL A 176 -20.01 -14.05 2.07
CA VAL A 176 -20.64 -12.74 2.09
C VAL A 176 -22.13 -12.92 1.80
N VAL A 177 -22.97 -12.39 2.68
CA VAL A 177 -24.44 -12.44 2.57
C VAL A 177 -25.06 -11.08 2.25
N LEU A 178 -24.33 -10.00 2.56
CA LEU A 178 -24.75 -8.64 2.30
C LEU A 178 -23.55 -7.76 1.94
N GLY A 179 -23.67 -6.94 0.91
CA GLY A 179 -22.76 -5.83 0.61
C GLY A 179 -23.49 -4.52 0.89
N VAL A 180 -22.85 -3.57 1.52
CA VAL A 180 -23.45 -2.29 1.89
C VAL A 180 -22.55 -1.16 1.44
N THR A 181 -23.13 -0.19 0.72
CA THR A 181 -22.51 1.09 0.41
C THR A 181 -23.27 2.21 1.11
N LEU A 182 -22.54 3.17 1.63
CA LEU A 182 -23.05 4.29 2.41
C LEU A 182 -22.72 5.59 1.69
N ASN A 183 -23.67 6.52 1.68
CA ASN A 183 -23.43 7.92 1.36
C ASN A 183 -24.06 8.77 2.44
N MET A 184 -23.47 9.93 2.72
CA MET A 184 -23.95 10.85 3.74
C MET A 184 -24.13 12.23 3.12
N ASP A 185 -25.24 12.88 3.39
CA ASP A 185 -25.50 14.25 2.96
C ASP A 185 -24.93 15.28 3.96
N LYS A 186 -25.07 16.57 3.64
CA LYS A 186 -24.60 17.69 4.49
C LYS A 186 -25.34 17.76 5.84
N GLU A 187 -26.54 17.20 5.91
CA GLU A 187 -27.39 17.16 7.12
C GLU A 187 -27.12 15.92 7.95
N LYS A 188 -26.09 15.13 7.58
CA LYS A 188 -25.70 13.85 8.23
C LYS A 188 -26.79 12.76 8.11
N ASN A 189 -27.66 12.82 7.09
CA ASN A 189 -28.53 11.72 6.76
C ASN A 189 -27.79 10.69 5.92
N TYR A 190 -28.13 9.42 6.07
CA TYR A 190 -27.51 8.32 5.32
C TYR A 190 -28.38 7.87 4.16
N TRP A 191 -27.72 7.63 3.04
CA TRP A 191 -28.26 6.96 1.87
C TRP A 191 -27.50 5.64 1.74
N ILE A 192 -28.22 4.54 1.89
CA ILE A 192 -27.64 3.20 1.97
C ILE A 192 -28.17 2.37 0.81
N SER A 193 -27.26 1.74 0.07
CA SER A 193 -27.60 0.66 -0.85
C SER A 193 -27.06 -0.65 -0.30
N ALA A 194 -27.96 -1.56 0.03
CA ALA A 194 -27.65 -2.88 0.55
C ALA A 194 -27.95 -3.94 -0.53
N PHE A 195 -26.95 -4.74 -0.86
CA PHE A 195 -26.99 -5.73 -1.93
C PHE A 195 -26.96 -7.14 -1.37
N THR A 196 -28.00 -7.89 -1.67
CA THR A 196 -27.99 -9.36 -1.49
C THR A 196 -27.74 -10.04 -2.82
N LYS A 197 -27.72 -11.37 -2.82
CA LYS A 197 -27.62 -12.15 -4.05
C LYS A 197 -28.81 -11.90 -4.99
N ASP A 198 -30.01 -11.73 -4.43
CA ASP A 198 -31.27 -11.73 -5.18
C ASP A 198 -31.91 -10.34 -5.30
N SER A 199 -31.57 -9.42 -4.38
CA SER A 199 -32.23 -8.12 -4.30
C SER A 199 -31.30 -7.00 -3.88
N ARG A 200 -31.64 -5.77 -4.29
CA ARG A 200 -31.06 -4.52 -3.83
C ARG A 200 -32.08 -3.79 -2.96
N PHE A 201 -31.62 -3.21 -1.87
CA PHE A 201 -32.43 -2.47 -0.92
C PHE A 201 -31.83 -1.08 -0.72
N ASP A 202 -32.55 -0.06 -1.15
CA ASP A 202 -32.17 1.33 -0.92
C ASP A 202 -32.90 1.85 0.32
N ILE A 203 -32.14 2.34 1.31
CA ILE A 203 -32.59 2.71 2.65
C ILE A 203 -32.15 4.14 2.93
N TYR A 204 -33.05 4.94 3.48
CA TYR A 204 -32.76 6.29 3.94
C TYR A 204 -32.73 6.34 5.46
N GLY A 205 -31.66 6.90 6.01
CA GLY A 205 -31.49 7.10 7.44
C GLY A 205 -31.54 8.59 7.80
N LYS A 206 -32.64 9.05 8.33
CA LYS A 206 -32.81 10.43 8.76
C LYS A 206 -32.22 10.63 10.13
N ASN A 207 -31.29 11.59 10.25
CA ASN A 207 -30.73 11.99 11.53
C ASN A 207 -31.79 12.75 12.37
N ILE A 208 -32.01 12.29 13.59
CA ILE A 208 -32.93 12.92 14.56
C ILE A 208 -32.21 13.62 15.71
N ASP A 209 -30.87 13.47 15.81
CA ASP A 209 -30.04 14.16 16.80
C ASP A 209 -29.74 15.58 16.31
N LYS A 210 -30.55 16.53 16.76
CA LYS A 210 -30.37 17.96 16.42
C LYS A 210 -29.31 18.66 17.29
N ASP A 211 -28.92 18.04 18.39
CA ASP A 211 -27.93 18.59 19.33
C ASP A 211 -26.62 17.76 19.25
N GLU A 212 -25.61 18.28 18.56
CA GLU A 212 -24.28 17.67 18.38
C GLU A 212 -23.52 17.29 19.67
N LYS A 213 -24.17 17.38 20.82
CA LYS A 213 -23.56 17.22 22.14
C LYS A 213 -23.53 15.80 22.67
N THR A 214 -24.23 14.88 22.02
CA THR A 214 -24.31 13.51 22.54
C THR A 214 -23.19 12.66 21.99
N THR A 215 -22.09 12.59 22.73
CA THR A 215 -21.04 11.55 22.56
C THR A 215 -21.57 10.19 23.03
N ALA A 216 -22.66 9.71 22.47
CA ALA A 216 -23.13 8.36 22.74
C ALA A 216 -22.11 7.36 22.19
N LYS A 217 -21.27 6.85 23.07
CA LYS A 217 -20.44 5.66 22.83
C LYS A 217 -21.28 4.46 23.20
N GLY A 218 -21.71 3.66 22.20
CA GLY A 218 -22.45 2.45 22.49
C GLY A 218 -22.90 1.74 21.22
N ASP A 219 -23.22 0.47 21.38
CA ASP A 219 -23.60 -0.46 20.32
C ASP A 219 -24.92 -0.11 19.61
N ASP A 220 -25.68 0.86 20.14
CA ASP A 220 -27.01 1.25 19.63
C ASP A 220 -27.07 2.68 19.04
N TYR A 221 -25.90 3.25 18.66
CA TYR A 221 -25.84 4.62 18.14
C TYR A 221 -26.80 4.85 16.96
N PHE A 222 -26.76 4.01 15.95
CA PHE A 222 -27.60 4.17 14.76
C PHE A 222 -29.08 3.85 15.02
N LYS A 223 -29.40 3.05 16.03
CA LYS A 223 -30.79 2.81 16.44
C LYS A 223 -31.40 4.00 17.16
N ASN A 224 -30.61 4.69 17.98
CA ASN A 224 -31.10 5.76 18.86
C ASN A 224 -31.17 7.12 18.17
N PHE A 225 -30.30 7.38 17.18
CA PHE A 225 -30.15 8.70 16.57
C PHE A 225 -30.61 8.77 15.11
N TYR A 226 -31.12 7.67 14.56
CA TYR A 226 -31.60 7.63 13.17
C TYR A 226 -32.96 6.95 13.08
N VAL A 227 -33.81 7.49 12.19
CA VAL A 227 -35.04 6.84 11.72
C VAL A 227 -34.75 6.29 10.32
N TRP A 228 -35.01 5.00 10.14
CA TRP A 228 -34.68 4.26 8.92
C TRP A 228 -35.96 3.98 8.13
N GLU A 229 -35.97 4.38 6.89
CA GLU A 229 -37.13 4.23 5.98
C GLU A 229 -36.70 3.59 4.66
N PRO A 230 -37.50 2.65 4.10
CA PRO A 230 -37.27 2.14 2.76
C PRO A 230 -37.46 3.23 1.72
N MET A 231 -36.61 3.24 0.68
CA MET A 231 -36.71 4.17 -0.44
C MET A 231 -37.48 3.56 -1.63
N ILE A 232 -37.74 4.39 -2.63
CA ILE A 232 -38.27 3.95 -3.94
C ILE A 232 -37.26 2.98 -4.56
N GLY A 233 -37.73 1.80 -5.01
CA GLY A 233 -36.88 0.74 -5.52
C GLY A 233 -36.40 -0.27 -4.44
N PHE A 234 -36.89 -0.15 -3.21
CA PHE A 234 -36.61 -1.10 -2.14
C PHE A 234 -37.05 -2.51 -2.50
N GLY A 235 -36.13 -3.47 -2.55
CA GLY A 235 -36.39 -4.85 -2.92
C GLY A 235 -36.35 -5.11 -4.44
N GLU A 236 -35.76 -4.22 -5.22
CA GLU A 236 -35.53 -4.46 -6.65
C GLU A 236 -34.65 -5.71 -6.86
N LYS A 237 -34.95 -6.44 -7.94
CA LYS A 237 -34.22 -7.66 -8.28
C LYS A 237 -32.75 -7.33 -8.64
N ASN A 238 -31.82 -7.99 -8.01
CA ASN A 238 -30.42 -7.96 -8.39
C ASN A 238 -30.20 -8.84 -9.63
N LEU A 239 -29.98 -8.23 -10.79
CA LEU A 239 -29.79 -8.92 -12.07
C LEU A 239 -28.52 -9.76 -12.10
N LEU A 240 -27.49 -9.37 -11.36
CA LEU A 240 -26.21 -10.07 -11.33
C LEU A 240 -26.28 -11.46 -10.66
N GLY A 241 -27.30 -11.72 -9.82
CA GLY A 241 -27.43 -12.96 -9.06
C GLY A 241 -26.25 -13.23 -8.11
N ARG A 242 -25.48 -12.19 -7.81
CA ARG A 242 -24.34 -12.16 -6.88
C ARG A 242 -24.26 -10.79 -6.20
N ILE A 243 -23.60 -10.72 -5.07
CA ILE A 243 -23.34 -9.46 -4.40
C ILE A 243 -22.29 -8.69 -5.21
N PRO A 244 -22.60 -7.46 -5.69
CA PRO A 244 -21.74 -6.70 -6.59
C PRO A 244 -20.58 -6.01 -5.87
N LEU A 245 -20.60 -5.94 -4.54
CA LEU A 245 -19.56 -5.33 -3.72
C LEU A 245 -18.52 -6.36 -3.33
N ILE A 246 -17.28 -6.17 -3.79
CA ILE A 246 -16.16 -7.07 -3.56
C ILE A 246 -15.18 -6.42 -2.58
N GLU A 247 -14.83 -7.16 -1.52
CA GLU A 247 -13.81 -6.76 -0.54
C GLU A 247 -12.41 -7.14 -1.04
N TRP A 248 -11.53 -6.14 -1.08
CA TRP A 248 -10.11 -6.31 -1.41
C TRP A 248 -9.25 -6.12 -0.19
N HIS A 249 -8.35 -7.05 0.04
CA HIS A 249 -7.32 -6.99 1.06
C HIS A 249 -6.11 -7.81 0.64
N TRP A 250 -4.97 -7.56 1.22
CA TRP A 250 -3.75 -8.32 0.93
C TRP A 250 -3.12 -8.98 2.17
N ASP A 251 -3.74 -8.77 3.33
CA ASP A 251 -3.38 -9.40 4.59
C ASP A 251 -4.60 -10.05 5.24
N PRO A 252 -4.49 -11.25 5.83
CA PRO A 252 -5.63 -11.93 6.45
C PRO A 252 -6.31 -11.13 7.56
N LYS A 253 -5.53 -10.31 8.29
CA LYS A 253 -6.03 -9.41 9.34
C LYS A 253 -6.51 -8.07 8.84
N ARG A 254 -6.34 -7.77 7.55
CA ARG A 254 -6.69 -6.47 6.97
C ARG A 254 -5.94 -5.32 7.63
N THR A 255 -4.64 -5.52 7.88
CA THR A 255 -3.77 -4.50 8.48
C THR A 255 -3.18 -3.59 7.41
N SER A 256 -2.98 -2.32 7.75
CA SER A 256 -2.15 -1.40 6.97
C SER A 256 -0.69 -1.85 6.96
N VAL A 257 0.08 -1.41 5.97
CA VAL A 257 1.50 -1.75 5.84
C VAL A 257 2.39 -1.22 6.96
N PHE A 258 1.97 -0.16 7.64
CA PHE A 258 2.71 0.49 8.73
C PHE A 258 2.01 0.37 10.10
N GLU A 259 0.78 -0.11 10.18
CA GLU A 259 -0.07 -0.10 11.37
C GLU A 259 0.61 -0.74 12.60
N ASN A 260 1.35 -1.82 12.40
CA ASN A 260 2.07 -2.50 13.47
C ASN A 260 3.29 -1.71 14.01
N GLN A 261 3.70 -0.64 13.32
CA GLN A 261 4.87 0.17 13.68
C GLN A 261 4.51 1.59 14.14
N ILE A 262 3.22 1.92 14.33
CA ILE A 262 2.77 3.27 14.71
C ILE A 262 3.50 3.79 15.95
N SER A 263 3.65 2.98 17.00
CA SER A 263 4.37 3.40 18.21
C SER A 263 5.85 3.72 17.95
N ALA A 264 6.48 3.04 17.01
CA ALA A 264 7.88 3.30 16.65
C ALA A 264 7.98 4.55 15.76
N LEU A 265 6.99 4.78 14.88
CA LEU A 265 6.86 5.98 14.08
C LEU A 265 6.65 7.22 14.95
N ASP A 266 5.79 7.12 15.98
CA ASP A 266 5.60 8.18 16.96
C ASP A 266 6.91 8.52 17.70
N ASN A 267 7.71 7.52 18.05
CA ASN A 267 9.02 7.75 18.68
C ASN A 267 10.01 8.46 17.74
N ILE A 268 10.00 8.15 16.44
CA ILE A 268 10.81 8.85 15.44
C ILE A 268 10.43 10.34 15.41
N ASN A 269 9.15 10.66 15.38
CA ASN A 269 8.67 12.04 15.40
C ASN A 269 9.09 12.80 16.68
N LEU A 270 9.04 12.12 17.82
CA LEU A 270 9.51 12.69 19.09
C LEU A 270 11.01 12.97 19.05
N LEU A 271 11.82 12.04 18.53
CA LEU A 271 13.27 12.23 18.39
C LEU A 271 13.62 13.41 17.48
N VAL A 272 13.00 13.52 16.31
CA VAL A 272 13.22 14.65 15.40
C VAL A 272 12.84 15.97 16.07
N SER A 273 11.71 15.99 16.78
CA SER A 273 11.27 17.16 17.52
C SER A 273 12.25 17.53 18.65
N ASP A 274 12.75 16.54 19.40
CA ASP A 274 13.68 16.76 20.50
C ASP A 274 15.06 17.20 20.02
N ILE A 275 15.54 16.68 18.87
CA ILE A 275 16.77 17.15 18.23
C ILE A 275 16.63 18.63 17.87
N SER A 276 15.55 19.02 17.22
CA SER A 276 15.30 20.42 16.82
C SER A 276 15.20 21.34 18.04
N ASN A 277 14.46 20.94 19.04
CA ASN A 277 14.31 21.70 20.29
C ASN A 277 15.63 21.81 21.05
N GLY A 278 16.45 20.74 21.07
CA GLY A 278 17.76 20.75 21.71
C GLY A 278 18.75 21.69 21.04
N ILE A 279 18.74 21.75 19.70
CA ILE A 279 19.55 22.69 18.94
C ILE A 279 19.14 24.14 19.29
N GLU A 280 17.85 24.44 19.31
CA GLU A 280 17.34 25.76 19.62
C GLU A 280 17.67 26.16 21.07
N GLN A 281 17.51 25.27 22.02
CA GLN A 281 17.89 25.50 23.42
C GLN A 281 19.40 25.76 23.57
N ASN A 282 20.24 25.07 22.78
CA ASN A 282 21.68 25.23 22.84
C ASN A 282 22.14 26.58 22.22
N ILE A 283 21.44 27.05 21.19
CA ILE A 283 21.68 28.39 20.61
C ILE A 283 21.31 29.50 21.59
N GLN A 284 20.30 29.28 22.44
CA GLN A 284 19.83 30.22 23.47
C GLN A 284 20.47 29.95 24.84
N ALA A 285 21.73 29.50 24.88
CA ALA A 285 22.44 29.12 26.09
C ALA A 285 22.36 30.19 27.19
N ILE A 286 22.26 29.72 28.43
CA ILE A 286 22.34 30.59 29.62
C ILE A 286 23.78 31.07 29.75
N TRP A 287 23.97 32.37 29.87
CA TRP A 287 25.29 32.93 30.15
C TRP A 287 25.57 32.92 31.64
N TRP A 288 26.66 32.32 32.01
CA TRP A 288 27.18 32.35 33.35
C TRP A 288 28.30 33.39 33.47
N SER A 289 28.19 34.30 34.41
CA SER A 289 29.20 35.32 34.67
C SER A 289 29.74 35.21 36.10
N ASN A 290 31.05 35.21 36.22
CA ASN A 290 31.70 35.23 37.50
C ASN A 290 32.57 36.50 37.64
N ASN A 291 32.39 37.23 38.74
CA ASN A 291 33.11 38.44 39.05
C ASN A 291 33.06 39.51 37.94
N VAL A 292 31.89 39.66 37.32
CA VAL A 292 31.65 40.60 36.22
C VAL A 292 30.60 41.62 36.68
N GLU A 293 30.93 42.91 36.56
CA GLU A 293 30.00 44.01 36.72
C GLU A 293 29.49 44.48 35.38
N PHE A 294 28.17 44.39 35.15
CA PHE A 294 27.53 44.88 33.90
C PHE A 294 27.13 46.33 34.06
N GLU A 295 27.15 47.05 32.92
CA GLU A 295 26.67 48.41 32.88
C GLU A 295 25.17 48.46 33.19
N LYS A 296 24.78 49.46 33.99
CA LYS A 296 23.40 49.75 34.31
C LYS A 296 22.92 50.96 33.54
N THR A 297 21.75 50.82 32.91
CA THR A 297 21.07 51.90 32.21
C THR A 297 19.80 52.24 33.00
N VAL A 298 19.53 53.54 33.15
CA VAL A 298 18.31 54.04 33.76
C VAL A 298 17.21 54.10 32.73
N ILE A 299 16.15 53.33 32.89
CA ILE A 299 14.96 53.33 32.05
C ILE A 299 13.79 53.89 32.86
N THR A 300 13.04 54.83 32.26
CA THR A 300 11.83 55.36 32.85
C THR A 300 10.69 54.34 32.62
N ASP A 301 10.10 53.83 33.71
CA ASP A 301 8.95 52.93 33.64
C ASP A 301 7.68 53.66 33.15
N GLU A 302 6.66 52.93 32.75
CA GLU A 302 5.36 53.46 32.26
C GLU A 302 4.69 54.40 33.28
N ASN A 303 5.11 54.34 34.54
CA ASN A 303 4.65 55.21 35.64
C ASN A 303 5.54 56.45 35.88
N GLY A 304 6.52 56.74 35.00
CA GLY A 304 7.42 57.87 35.11
C GLY A 304 8.52 57.74 36.18
N LYS A 305 8.74 56.51 36.73
CA LYS A 305 9.76 56.25 37.73
C LYS A 305 11.05 55.74 37.07
N GLU A 306 12.17 56.31 37.41
CA GLU A 306 13.48 55.84 36.98
C GLU A 306 13.84 54.51 37.66
N VAL A 307 14.08 53.49 36.86
CA VAL A 307 14.49 52.14 37.30
C VAL A 307 15.83 51.81 36.67
N GLU A 308 16.82 51.45 37.50
CA GLU A 308 18.11 50.94 36.99
C GLU A 308 17.91 49.51 36.48
N VAL A 309 18.16 49.32 35.20
CA VAL A 309 18.11 47.99 34.53
C VAL A 309 19.52 47.61 34.09
N THR A 310 19.92 46.41 34.45
CA THR A 310 21.20 45.84 33.99
C THR A 310 21.11 45.51 32.50
N VAL A 311 22.01 46.06 31.68
CA VAL A 311 22.07 45.76 30.25
C VAL A 311 22.61 44.36 30.06
N LYS A 312 21.75 43.47 29.57
CA LYS A 312 22.17 42.10 29.20
C LYS A 312 22.71 42.12 27.74
N PRO A 313 23.91 41.60 27.49
CA PRO A 313 24.47 41.57 26.14
C PRO A 313 23.58 40.68 25.24
N LYS A 314 23.40 41.13 24.02
CA LYS A 314 22.74 40.37 22.92
C LYS A 314 23.77 39.61 22.11
N ASN A 315 23.36 38.62 21.36
CA ASN A 315 24.24 37.91 20.45
C ASN A 315 24.86 38.89 19.42
N GLY A 316 26.19 38.93 19.36
CA GLY A 316 26.94 39.86 18.50
C GLY A 316 27.40 41.15 19.20
N ASP A 317 27.01 41.41 20.44
CA ASP A 317 27.45 42.57 21.20
C ASP A 317 28.89 42.37 21.70
N TRP A 318 29.66 43.48 21.67
CA TRP A 318 30.97 43.56 22.29
C TRP A 318 30.80 43.79 23.81
N VAL A 319 31.20 42.79 24.65
CA VAL A 319 31.06 42.90 26.09
C VAL A 319 32.37 43.34 26.71
N GLN A 320 32.39 44.52 27.27
CA GLN A 320 33.48 45.02 28.09
C GLN A 320 33.16 44.75 29.58
N THR A 321 34.01 44.03 30.27
CA THR A 321 33.78 43.62 31.67
C THR A 321 34.64 44.44 32.64
N LYS A 322 34.02 44.86 33.74
CA LYS A 322 34.74 45.41 34.91
C LYS A 322 34.77 44.32 35.99
N THR A 323 35.88 44.29 36.77
CA THR A 323 36.09 43.35 37.85
C THR A 323 35.33 43.81 39.09
N ALA A 324 34.41 43.00 39.63
CA ALA A 324 33.63 43.31 40.82
C ALA A 324 34.48 43.18 42.12
N ARG A 325 35.50 42.31 42.15
CA ARG A 325 36.43 42.13 43.27
C ARG A 325 37.85 42.03 42.76
N GLU A 326 38.79 42.72 43.41
CA GLU A 326 40.21 42.64 43.14
C GLU A 326 40.75 41.23 43.46
N GLY A 327 41.63 40.72 42.61
CA GLY A 327 42.31 39.43 42.80
C GLY A 327 41.61 38.18 42.22
N VAL A 328 40.43 38.33 41.59
CA VAL A 328 39.75 37.25 40.86
C VAL A 328 39.51 37.68 39.42
N ASN A 329 39.93 36.86 38.46
CA ASN A 329 39.73 37.17 37.05
C ASN A 329 38.23 37.10 36.66
N PRO A 330 37.69 38.11 36.00
CA PRO A 330 36.35 38.09 35.49
C PRO A 330 36.20 37.07 34.36
N SER A 331 35.16 36.29 34.36
CA SER A 331 34.86 35.34 33.30
C SER A 331 33.40 35.34 32.93
N ILE A 332 33.12 35.31 31.64
CA ILE A 332 31.80 35.11 31.06
C ILE A 332 31.88 33.87 30.17
N GLN A 333 31.06 32.88 30.44
CA GLN A 333 31.01 31.66 29.67
C GLN A 333 29.55 31.29 29.38
N PRO A 334 29.23 30.85 28.14
CA PRO A 334 27.94 30.24 27.92
C PRO A 334 27.88 28.91 28.71
N LEU A 335 26.80 28.71 29.45
CA LEU A 335 26.51 27.44 30.11
C LEU A 335 25.90 26.53 29.06
N VAL A 336 26.75 25.98 28.19
CA VAL A 336 26.36 25.06 27.12
C VAL A 336 26.24 23.68 27.74
N MET A 337 25.04 23.09 27.67
CA MET A 337 24.90 21.67 27.93
C MET A 337 25.62 20.90 26.82
N ASP A 338 26.44 19.94 27.19
CA ASP A 338 27.04 19.03 26.23
C ASP A 338 25.94 18.14 25.61
N TYR A 339 25.37 18.64 24.52
CA TYR A 339 24.26 18.00 23.85
C TYR A 339 24.81 17.03 22.80
N ASN A 340 24.71 15.73 23.08
CA ASN A 340 25.23 14.69 22.20
C ASN A 340 24.37 14.54 20.92
N LEU A 341 24.47 15.53 20.02
CA LEU A 341 23.76 15.56 18.74
C LEU A 341 24.09 14.35 17.86
N GLU A 342 25.35 13.92 17.87
CA GLU A 342 25.79 12.75 17.09
C GLU A 342 25.10 11.48 17.56
N GLY A 343 25.05 11.25 18.88
CA GLY A 343 24.35 10.10 19.47
C GLY A 343 22.86 10.12 19.18
N MET A 344 22.23 11.29 19.20
CA MET A 344 20.79 11.43 18.89
C MET A 344 20.51 11.18 17.40
N ASN A 345 21.31 11.74 16.50
CA ASN A 345 21.20 11.50 15.07
C ASN A 345 21.43 10.01 14.72
N LYS A 346 22.39 9.37 15.38
CA LYS A 346 22.60 7.94 15.23
C LYS A 346 21.39 7.13 15.69
N SER A 347 20.81 7.46 16.85
CA SER A 347 19.60 6.81 17.36
C SER A 347 18.41 6.99 16.42
N TYR A 348 18.22 8.19 15.87
CA TYR A 348 17.18 8.45 14.87
C TYR A 348 17.38 7.59 13.62
N THR A 349 18.58 7.56 13.05
CA THR A 349 18.88 6.78 11.85
C THR A 349 18.68 5.28 12.07
N GLU A 350 19.13 4.76 13.23
CA GLU A 350 18.94 3.36 13.60
C GLU A 350 17.46 3.00 13.79
N GLN A 351 16.68 3.83 14.48
CA GLN A 351 15.23 3.58 14.67
C GLN A 351 14.47 3.64 13.36
N ARG A 352 14.76 4.63 12.50
CA ARG A 352 14.17 4.73 11.18
C ARG A 352 14.48 3.51 10.32
N SER A 353 15.75 3.07 10.31
CA SER A 353 16.18 1.87 9.62
C SER A 353 15.47 0.61 10.12
N LEU A 354 15.30 0.44 11.43
CA LEU A 354 14.59 -0.68 12.02
C LEU A 354 13.10 -0.69 11.64
N VAL A 355 12.44 0.46 11.60
CA VAL A 355 11.03 0.57 11.18
C VAL A 355 10.87 0.17 9.72
N LEU A 356 11.71 0.71 8.83
CA LEU A 356 11.70 0.35 7.41
C LEU A 356 11.94 -1.15 7.21
N GLN A 357 12.91 -1.73 7.92
CA GLN A 357 13.19 -3.17 7.87
C GLN A 357 11.98 -4.01 8.34
N LYS A 358 11.34 -3.64 9.46
CA LYS A 358 10.15 -4.33 9.97
C LYS A 358 8.92 -4.20 9.05
N CYS A 359 8.88 -3.14 8.25
CA CYS A 359 7.89 -2.94 7.20
C CYS A 359 8.32 -3.56 5.86
N HIS A 360 9.44 -4.29 5.82
CA HIS A 360 10.00 -4.95 4.63
C HIS A 360 10.29 -3.99 3.48
N VAL A 361 10.68 -2.75 3.81
CA VAL A 361 11.11 -1.76 2.82
C VAL A 361 12.61 -1.90 2.60
N PRO A 362 13.08 -2.18 1.37
CA PRO A 362 14.51 -2.28 1.06
C PRO A 362 15.24 -0.98 1.36
N GLN A 363 16.41 -1.09 1.97
CA GLN A 363 17.25 0.06 2.29
C GLN A 363 18.40 0.15 1.31
N ARG A 364 18.76 1.38 0.92
CA ARG A 364 19.94 1.59 0.09
C ARG A 364 21.18 1.30 0.92
N SER A 365 21.96 0.29 0.51
CA SER A 365 23.27 0.02 1.09
C SER A 365 24.31 0.94 0.44
N GLU A 366 25.02 1.74 1.23
CA GLU A 366 26.13 2.58 0.75
C GLU A 366 27.37 1.77 0.41
N THR A 367 27.41 0.48 0.74
CA THR A 367 28.52 -0.44 0.48
C THR A 367 28.46 -1.00 -0.94
N SER A 368 28.71 -0.16 -1.94
CA SER A 368 28.70 -0.54 -3.37
C SER A 368 30.09 -0.91 -3.93
N GLY A 369 30.99 -1.41 -3.13
CA GLY A 369 32.32 -1.85 -3.56
C GLY A 369 32.36 -3.32 -4.00
N GLY A 370 32.12 -3.63 -5.28
CA GLY A 370 32.56 -4.89 -5.89
C GLY A 370 31.71 -6.15 -5.67
N SER A 371 30.50 -6.05 -5.13
CA SER A 371 29.57 -7.19 -5.00
C SER A 371 28.78 -7.45 -6.28
N SER A 372 28.46 -8.71 -6.57
CA SER A 372 27.54 -9.05 -7.68
C SER A 372 26.14 -8.46 -7.42
N GLY A 373 25.39 -8.10 -8.47
CA GLY A 373 24.05 -7.52 -8.36
C GLY A 373 23.11 -8.32 -7.45
N VAL A 374 23.17 -9.65 -7.49
CA VAL A 374 22.38 -10.56 -6.64
C VAL A 374 22.75 -10.43 -5.16
N ALA A 375 24.03 -10.27 -4.83
CA ALA A 375 24.46 -10.10 -3.44
C ALA A 375 24.05 -8.73 -2.88
N MET A 376 24.04 -7.70 -3.73
CA MET A 376 23.54 -6.36 -3.36
C MET A 376 22.03 -6.36 -3.12
N ASP A 377 21.24 -7.01 -3.97
CA ASP A 377 19.79 -7.12 -3.82
C ASP A 377 19.40 -7.86 -2.53
N THR A 378 20.11 -8.94 -2.22
CA THR A 378 19.89 -9.69 -0.98
C THR A 378 20.24 -8.86 0.24
N ALA A 379 21.37 -8.17 0.22
CA ALA A 379 21.83 -7.32 1.33
C ALA A 379 20.93 -6.10 1.57
N ALA A 380 20.31 -5.56 0.51
CA ALA A 380 19.40 -4.42 0.60
C ALA A 380 17.97 -4.79 1.06
N GLY A 381 17.64 -6.07 1.26
CA GLY A 381 16.32 -6.52 1.72
C GLY A 381 15.26 -6.74 0.63
N TRP A 382 15.64 -6.71 -0.66
CA TRP A 382 14.71 -6.96 -1.76
C TRP A 382 14.13 -8.37 -1.77
N ALA A 383 14.92 -9.37 -1.37
CA ALA A 383 14.46 -10.75 -1.27
C ALA A 383 13.36 -10.92 -0.21
N ASP A 384 13.45 -10.19 0.91
CA ASP A 384 12.44 -10.19 1.96
C ASP A 384 11.15 -9.50 1.49
N ALA A 385 11.25 -8.32 0.87
CA ALA A 385 10.12 -7.62 0.26
C ALA A 385 9.37 -8.50 -0.76
N GLU A 386 10.11 -9.23 -1.60
CA GLU A 386 9.54 -10.14 -2.60
C GLU A 386 8.83 -11.34 -1.96
N SER A 387 9.42 -11.95 -0.93
CA SER A 387 8.83 -13.06 -0.20
C SER A 387 7.48 -12.66 0.41
N VAL A 388 7.42 -11.48 1.06
CA VAL A 388 6.19 -10.93 1.63
C VAL A 388 5.17 -10.61 0.54
N ALA A 389 5.59 -9.95 -0.55
CA ALA A 389 4.71 -9.63 -1.66
C ALA A 389 4.12 -10.89 -2.31
N SER A 390 4.92 -11.94 -2.51
CA SER A 390 4.47 -13.21 -3.09
C SER A 390 3.44 -13.91 -2.21
N SER A 391 3.62 -13.91 -0.89
CA SER A 391 2.64 -14.49 0.04
C SER A 391 1.30 -13.75 0.03
N ARG A 392 1.33 -12.43 -0.12
CA ARG A 392 0.14 -11.57 -0.18
C ARG A 392 -0.57 -11.63 -1.53
N GLU A 393 0.17 -11.90 -2.59
CA GLU A 393 -0.35 -12.02 -3.96
C GLU A 393 -1.45 -13.06 -4.08
N GLU A 394 -1.35 -14.19 -3.38
CA GLU A 394 -2.37 -15.24 -3.43
C GLU A 394 -3.72 -14.78 -2.86
N ILE A 395 -3.70 -13.90 -1.87
CA ILE A 395 -4.93 -13.30 -1.33
C ILE A 395 -5.56 -12.36 -2.38
N VAL A 396 -4.73 -11.52 -3.00
CA VAL A 396 -5.18 -10.58 -4.03
C VAL A 396 -5.74 -11.32 -5.25
N LYS A 397 -5.10 -12.43 -5.68
CA LYS A 397 -5.64 -13.30 -6.74
C LYS A 397 -7.01 -13.86 -6.37
N GLY A 398 -7.21 -14.21 -5.10
CA GLY A 398 -8.51 -14.64 -4.60
C GLY A 398 -9.57 -13.55 -4.71
N CYS A 399 -9.26 -12.32 -4.30
CA CYS A 399 -10.16 -11.16 -4.45
C CYS A 399 -10.49 -10.87 -5.92
N GLN A 400 -9.47 -10.92 -6.80
CA GLN A 400 -9.67 -10.74 -8.24
C GLN A 400 -10.59 -11.83 -8.84
N LEU A 401 -10.43 -13.08 -8.43
CA LEU A 401 -11.33 -14.16 -8.87
C LEU A 401 -12.77 -13.96 -8.40
N ASP A 402 -12.98 -13.42 -7.20
CA ASP A 402 -14.31 -13.08 -6.74
C ASP A 402 -14.93 -11.93 -7.54
N GLU A 403 -14.13 -10.92 -7.91
CA GLU A 403 -14.56 -9.85 -8.82
C GLU A 403 -14.91 -10.41 -10.21
N ILE A 404 -14.05 -11.26 -10.79
CA ILE A 404 -14.29 -11.89 -12.11
C ILE A 404 -15.62 -12.66 -12.14
N LYS A 405 -15.98 -13.35 -11.04
CA LYS A 405 -17.27 -14.06 -10.96
C LYS A 405 -18.47 -13.13 -11.12
N VAL A 406 -18.36 -11.90 -10.61
CA VAL A 406 -19.41 -10.87 -10.75
C VAL A 406 -19.37 -10.24 -12.13
N VAL A 407 -18.19 -9.89 -12.62
CA VAL A 407 -17.97 -9.31 -13.95
C VAL A 407 -18.50 -10.22 -15.06
N LEU A 408 -18.20 -11.52 -15.01
CA LEU A 408 -18.74 -12.48 -16.00
C LEU A 408 -20.27 -12.60 -15.94
N ARG A 409 -20.91 -12.30 -14.80
CA ARG A 409 -22.36 -12.19 -14.71
C ARG A 409 -22.86 -10.89 -15.31
N ALA A 410 -22.22 -9.76 -15.02
CA ALA A 410 -22.56 -8.48 -15.62
C ALA A 410 -22.48 -8.53 -17.15
N ILE A 411 -21.45 -9.14 -17.71
CA ILE A 411 -21.29 -9.35 -19.15
C ILE A 411 -22.44 -10.21 -19.72
N LYS A 412 -22.84 -11.28 -19.03
CA LYS A 412 -23.92 -12.16 -19.48
C LYS A 412 -25.32 -11.53 -19.45
N GLU A 413 -25.53 -10.61 -18.53
CA GLU A 413 -26.81 -9.91 -18.35
C GLU A 413 -26.84 -8.57 -19.11
N SER A 414 -25.73 -8.17 -19.77
CA SER A 414 -25.69 -6.96 -20.58
C SER A 414 -26.56 -7.13 -21.84
N PRO A 415 -27.50 -6.21 -22.10
CA PRO A 415 -28.37 -6.30 -23.27
C PRO A 415 -27.64 -6.05 -24.60
N ASP A 416 -26.48 -5.41 -24.54
CA ASP A 416 -25.70 -4.97 -25.72
C ASP A 416 -24.76 -6.05 -26.24
N LEU A 417 -24.58 -7.15 -25.52
CA LEU A 417 -23.72 -8.25 -25.92
C LEU A 417 -24.54 -9.44 -26.44
N ILE A 418 -24.58 -9.60 -27.76
CA ILE A 418 -25.33 -10.69 -28.41
C ILE A 418 -24.44 -11.91 -28.64
N GLU A 419 -23.24 -11.71 -29.17
CA GLU A 419 -22.26 -12.77 -29.43
C GLU A 419 -20.84 -12.30 -29.08
N SER A 420 -20.16 -13.00 -28.17
CA SER A 420 -18.76 -12.77 -27.86
C SER A 420 -18.12 -14.04 -27.30
N PRO A 421 -16.84 -14.28 -27.57
CA PRO A 421 -16.05 -15.33 -26.92
C PRO A 421 -16.04 -15.24 -25.40
N MET A 422 -16.23 -14.05 -24.81
CA MET A 422 -16.31 -13.86 -23.36
C MET A 422 -17.47 -14.63 -22.71
N LEU A 423 -18.58 -14.85 -23.43
CA LEU A 423 -19.74 -15.61 -22.91
C LEU A 423 -19.42 -17.07 -22.61
N LYS A 424 -18.37 -17.62 -23.24
CA LYS A 424 -17.89 -19.00 -23.03
C LYS A 424 -16.89 -19.14 -21.90
N LEU A 425 -16.47 -18.03 -21.30
CA LEU A 425 -15.51 -18.04 -20.19
C LEU A 425 -16.18 -18.46 -18.88
N PHE A 426 -15.46 -19.29 -18.14
CA PHE A 426 -15.76 -19.63 -16.75
C PHE A 426 -14.69 -19.07 -15.83
N PRO A 427 -15.00 -18.77 -14.57
CA PRO A 427 -14.00 -18.24 -13.61
C PRO A 427 -12.77 -19.15 -13.45
N ASN A 428 -12.93 -20.47 -13.62
CA ASN A 428 -11.85 -21.43 -13.52
C ASN A 428 -10.88 -21.43 -14.72
N ASP A 429 -11.31 -20.87 -15.86
CA ASP A 429 -10.45 -20.73 -17.05
C ASP A 429 -9.48 -19.55 -16.91
N ILE A 430 -9.73 -18.65 -15.95
CA ILE A 430 -9.02 -17.38 -15.83
C ILE A 430 -8.06 -17.45 -14.65
N GLN A 431 -6.82 -17.01 -14.89
CA GLN A 431 -5.82 -16.84 -13.84
C GLN A 431 -5.35 -15.38 -13.81
N PRO A 432 -5.51 -14.68 -12.68
CA PRO A 432 -4.91 -13.36 -12.50
C PRO A 432 -3.39 -13.47 -12.43
N ALA A 433 -2.69 -12.67 -13.23
CA ALA A 433 -1.24 -12.56 -13.24
C ALA A 433 -0.83 -11.17 -12.73
N ILE A 434 -0.13 -11.14 -11.61
CA ILE A 434 0.39 -9.92 -10.99
C ILE A 434 1.88 -9.83 -11.32
N ARG A 435 2.29 -8.72 -11.90
CA ARG A 435 3.70 -8.45 -12.20
C ARG A 435 4.21 -7.35 -11.30
N ARG A 436 5.43 -7.53 -10.81
CA ARG A 436 6.12 -6.49 -10.09
C ARG A 436 7.18 -5.83 -10.98
N PRO A 437 7.41 -4.52 -10.84
CA PRO A 437 8.44 -3.82 -11.61
C PRO A 437 9.83 -4.24 -11.12
N LYS A 438 10.30 -5.40 -11.58
CA LYS A 438 11.68 -5.87 -11.36
C LYS A 438 12.50 -5.70 -12.64
N ASN A 439 13.06 -4.52 -12.83
CA ASN A 439 13.94 -4.25 -13.97
C ASN A 439 15.39 -4.75 -13.76
N PHE A 440 15.75 -5.12 -12.51
CA PHE A 440 17.13 -5.46 -12.16
C PHE A 440 17.56 -6.84 -12.64
N ASP A 441 16.63 -7.68 -13.10
CA ASP A 441 16.87 -9.10 -13.35
C ASP A 441 16.64 -9.52 -14.81
N LEU A 442 16.48 -8.54 -15.72
CA LEU A 442 16.21 -8.84 -17.14
C LEU A 442 17.32 -9.68 -17.77
N VAL A 443 18.57 -9.33 -17.49
CA VAL A 443 19.75 -10.04 -18.02
C VAL A 443 19.84 -11.45 -17.45
N SER A 444 19.66 -11.61 -16.12
CA SER A 444 19.65 -12.93 -15.46
C SER A 444 18.54 -13.82 -15.98
N LYS A 445 17.32 -13.28 -16.14
CA LYS A 445 16.17 -14.02 -16.69
C LYS A 445 16.36 -14.41 -18.13
N THR A 446 16.89 -13.51 -18.96
CA THR A 446 17.20 -13.80 -20.35
C THR A 446 18.27 -14.88 -20.47
N ASN A 447 19.32 -14.81 -19.65
CA ASN A 447 20.36 -15.82 -19.58
C ASN A 447 19.81 -17.17 -19.09
N ALA A 448 18.90 -17.17 -18.11
CA ALA A 448 18.26 -18.38 -17.60
C ALA A 448 17.39 -19.05 -18.69
N ILE A 449 16.60 -18.27 -19.45
CA ILE A 449 15.84 -18.79 -20.60
C ILE A 449 16.79 -19.42 -21.63
N THR A 450 17.85 -18.70 -22.01
CA THR A 450 18.83 -19.19 -22.98
C THR A 450 19.50 -20.48 -22.51
N THR A 451 19.82 -20.57 -21.21
CA THR A 451 20.41 -21.77 -20.60
C THR A 451 19.45 -22.95 -20.63
N LEU A 452 18.17 -22.77 -20.26
CA LEU A 452 17.15 -23.81 -20.30
C LEU A 452 16.95 -24.32 -21.73
N LEU A 453 16.88 -23.43 -22.73
CA LEU A 453 16.77 -23.78 -24.14
C LEU A 453 18.00 -24.55 -24.61
N ALA A 454 19.22 -24.16 -24.20
CA ALA A 454 20.46 -24.87 -24.54
C ALA A 454 20.51 -26.28 -23.93
N HIS A 455 19.84 -26.51 -22.79
CA HIS A 455 19.72 -27.85 -22.20
C HIS A 455 18.55 -28.68 -22.74
N GLY A 456 17.86 -28.20 -23.78
CA GLY A 456 16.82 -28.97 -24.49
C GLY A 456 15.42 -28.88 -23.86
N PHE A 457 15.18 -27.95 -22.95
CA PHE A 457 13.83 -27.68 -22.47
C PHE A 457 13.01 -27.01 -23.56
N SER A 458 11.68 -27.28 -23.55
CA SER A 458 10.79 -26.63 -24.51
C SER A 458 10.76 -25.11 -24.27
N LEU A 459 10.52 -24.32 -25.32
CA LEU A 459 10.36 -22.88 -25.18
C LEU A 459 9.20 -22.52 -24.24
N GLU A 460 8.11 -23.30 -24.32
CA GLU A 460 6.92 -23.13 -23.47
C GLU A 460 7.27 -23.30 -22.00
N ASP A 461 8.00 -24.36 -21.66
CA ASP A 461 8.45 -24.61 -20.29
C ASP A 461 9.45 -23.55 -19.81
N ALA A 462 10.39 -23.13 -20.65
CA ALA A 462 11.40 -22.14 -20.30
C ALA A 462 10.77 -20.76 -20.03
N VAL A 463 9.81 -20.34 -20.86
CA VAL A 463 9.12 -19.04 -20.71
C VAL A 463 8.06 -19.09 -19.61
N ALA A 464 7.41 -20.23 -19.38
CA ALA A 464 6.43 -20.40 -18.31
C ALA A 464 7.06 -20.36 -16.90
N ASN A 465 8.25 -20.98 -16.75
CA ASN A 465 8.94 -21.03 -15.46
C ASN A 465 9.73 -19.74 -15.12
N ILE A 466 10.06 -18.92 -16.12
CA ILE A 466 10.78 -17.66 -15.91
C ILE A 466 9.82 -16.50 -16.17
N PRO A 467 9.33 -15.80 -15.17
CA PRO A 467 8.29 -14.77 -15.30
C PRO A 467 8.85 -13.48 -15.96
N LEU A 468 9.11 -13.57 -17.25
CA LEU A 468 9.51 -12.43 -18.09
C LEU A 468 8.30 -11.80 -18.78
N PHE A 469 7.35 -12.62 -19.19
CA PHE A 469 6.14 -12.22 -19.91
C PHE A 469 4.87 -12.58 -19.12
N ALA A 470 3.76 -11.82 -19.31
CA ALA A 470 2.50 -12.08 -18.62
C ALA A 470 1.82 -13.35 -19.09
N ASP A 471 1.83 -13.52 -20.39
CA ASP A 471 1.25 -14.65 -21.09
C ASP A 471 2.32 -15.27 -21.97
N ALA A 472 2.90 -16.37 -21.48
CA ALA A 472 3.91 -17.14 -22.18
C ALA A 472 3.35 -17.67 -23.51
N THR A 473 2.11 -18.17 -23.49
CA THR A 473 1.45 -18.79 -24.66
C THR A 473 1.23 -17.78 -25.78
N GLN A 474 0.75 -16.58 -25.44
CA GLN A 474 0.52 -15.52 -26.41
C GLN A 474 1.82 -15.01 -27.05
N VAL A 475 2.88 -14.91 -26.22
CA VAL A 475 4.21 -14.50 -26.72
C VAL A 475 4.79 -15.56 -27.67
N ILE A 476 4.65 -16.82 -27.33
CA ILE A 476 5.13 -17.95 -28.16
C ILE A 476 4.37 -17.98 -29.49
N GLN A 477 3.05 -17.83 -29.48
CA GLN A 477 2.24 -17.75 -30.70
C GLN A 477 2.65 -16.60 -31.64
N ARG A 478 2.91 -15.41 -31.06
CA ARG A 478 3.36 -14.23 -31.82
C ARG A 478 4.80 -14.35 -32.32
N SER A 479 5.63 -15.07 -31.59
CA SER A 479 7.08 -15.21 -31.87
C SER A 479 7.44 -16.48 -32.62
N GLY A 480 6.48 -17.36 -32.94
CA GLY A 480 6.69 -18.73 -33.35
C GLY A 480 7.69 -18.91 -34.49
N GLU A 481 7.63 -18.08 -35.55
CA GLU A 481 8.60 -18.14 -36.66
C GLU A 481 10.01 -17.65 -36.25
N GLY A 482 10.09 -16.61 -35.42
CA GLY A 482 11.38 -16.07 -34.98
C GLY A 482 12.11 -17.00 -34.03
N VAL A 483 11.36 -17.71 -33.20
CA VAL A 483 11.91 -18.66 -32.22
C VAL A 483 12.38 -19.94 -32.90
N ALA A 484 11.65 -20.45 -33.88
CA ALA A 484 12.09 -21.61 -34.67
C ALA A 484 13.43 -21.33 -35.35
N LYS A 485 13.58 -20.16 -35.96
CA LYS A 485 14.86 -19.74 -36.59
C LYS A 485 15.99 -19.60 -35.58
N PHE A 486 15.69 -19.09 -34.36
CA PHE A 486 16.67 -18.94 -33.29
C PHE A 486 17.14 -20.31 -32.75
N GLN A 487 16.23 -21.26 -32.56
CA GLN A 487 16.56 -22.62 -32.17
C GLN A 487 17.44 -23.32 -33.23
N GLU A 488 17.10 -23.21 -34.49
CA GLU A 488 17.95 -23.73 -35.58
C GLU A 488 19.37 -23.12 -35.55
N THR A 489 19.48 -21.83 -35.23
CA THR A 489 20.78 -21.14 -35.17
C THR A 489 21.62 -21.63 -33.98
N ILE A 490 21.01 -21.90 -32.81
CA ILE A 490 21.71 -22.47 -31.67
C ILE A 490 22.19 -23.89 -31.95
N PHE A 491 21.34 -24.76 -32.47
CA PHE A 491 21.69 -26.13 -32.78
C PHE A 491 22.77 -26.22 -33.87
N ASN A 492 22.74 -25.34 -34.88
CA ASN A 492 23.77 -25.29 -35.91
C ASN A 492 25.10 -24.76 -35.40
N ASN A 493 25.12 -23.83 -34.44
CA ASN A 493 26.36 -23.36 -33.82
C ASN A 493 26.99 -24.39 -32.86
N GLU A 494 26.22 -25.24 -32.20
CA GLU A 494 26.75 -26.32 -31.37
C GLU A 494 27.31 -27.45 -32.25
N ASN A 495 26.64 -27.80 -33.33
CA ASN A 495 27.16 -28.79 -34.28
C ASN A 495 28.46 -28.32 -34.97
N SER A 496 28.57 -27.03 -35.30
CA SER A 496 29.82 -26.48 -35.85
C SER A 496 30.99 -26.46 -34.87
N LYS A 497 30.71 -26.30 -33.56
CA LYS A 497 31.74 -26.38 -32.49
C LYS A 497 32.18 -27.83 -32.24
N THR A 498 31.28 -28.79 -32.38
CA THR A 498 31.58 -30.23 -32.23
C THR A 498 32.37 -30.74 -33.44
N GLU A 499 32.09 -30.27 -34.66
CA GLU A 499 32.85 -30.58 -35.85
C GLU A 499 34.26 -29.96 -35.83
N SER A 500 34.41 -28.72 -35.36
CA SER A 500 35.74 -28.10 -35.24
C SER A 500 36.60 -28.75 -34.15
N ALA A 501 36.00 -29.22 -33.03
CA ALA A 501 36.72 -29.98 -31.99
C ALA A 501 37.09 -31.40 -32.44
N GLY A 502 36.29 -31.99 -33.37
CA GLY A 502 36.60 -33.29 -33.98
C GLY A 502 37.74 -33.22 -35.02
N GLN A 503 37.89 -32.11 -35.72
CA GLN A 503 38.97 -31.89 -36.68
C GLN A 503 40.33 -31.63 -36.00
N ASP A 504 40.37 -30.90 -34.89
CA ASP A 504 41.60 -30.67 -34.12
C ASP A 504 42.15 -31.95 -33.46
N MET A 505 41.31 -32.94 -33.17
CA MET A 505 41.77 -34.24 -32.67
C MET A 505 42.28 -35.20 -33.78
N SER A 506 41.86 -35.02 -35.04
CA SER A 506 42.33 -35.85 -36.15
C SER A 506 43.69 -35.40 -36.71
N ASP A 507 44.05 -34.13 -36.57
CA ASP A 507 45.35 -33.61 -37.02
C ASP A 507 46.51 -33.82 -36.01
N GLN A 508 46.21 -34.13 -34.72
CA GLN A 508 47.27 -34.42 -33.72
C GLN A 508 47.74 -35.90 -33.73
N THR A 509 47.08 -36.79 -34.45
CA THR A 509 47.47 -38.22 -34.54
C THR A 509 48.37 -38.58 -35.71
N SER A 510 48.67 -37.63 -36.61
CA SER A 510 49.45 -37.91 -37.83
C SER A 510 50.93 -37.46 -37.82
N ASN A 511 51.44 -36.88 -36.71
CA ASN A 511 52.84 -36.47 -36.62
C ASN A 511 53.52 -36.96 -35.32
N SER A 512 53.87 -38.25 -35.29
CA SER A 512 54.91 -38.75 -34.37
C SER A 512 56.03 -39.35 -35.20
N PRO A 513 57.25 -38.79 -35.17
CA PRO A 513 58.37 -39.41 -35.81
C PRO A 513 58.86 -40.62 -34.99
N ILE A 514 58.94 -41.75 -35.66
CA ILE A 514 59.60 -42.95 -35.19
C ILE A 514 61.09 -42.62 -34.98
N LEU A 515 61.58 -42.64 -33.75
CA LEU A 515 63.00 -42.71 -33.43
C LEU A 515 63.33 -44.18 -33.12
N GLN A 516 64.06 -44.80 -34.07
CA GLN A 516 64.86 -46.00 -33.83
C GLN A 516 66.05 -45.60 -32.93
N LEU A 517 66.18 -46.24 -31.79
CA LEU A 517 67.37 -46.96 -31.28
C LEU A 517 67.06 -47.44 -29.86
#